data_1424c51719a778d49e3390176ea59ba0
#
_entry.id   1424c51719a778d49e3390176ea59ba0
#
_cell.length_a   1.000
_cell.length_b   1.000
_cell.length_c   1.000
_cell.angle_alpha   90.00
_cell.angle_beta   90.00
_cell.angle_gamma   90.00
#
_symmetry.space_group_name_H-M   'P 1'
#
loop_
_entity.id
_entity.type
_entity.pdbx_description
1 polymer ?
#
loop_
_entity_poly.entity_id
_entity_poly.type
_entity_poly.pdbx_seq_one_letter_code
_entity_poly.pdbx_strand_id
1 'polypeptide(L)'
;SGTEAKKQILLQTNNLSLRAGERQLLSSISLTVSTAEIVTVIGPNGAGKTTLLRLLLGLIPPDSGSIYKKPKLRIGYLPQKVTVDPILPLSVSRIMSLTEKYSSRQIENALEETGVSFLKNKPVFQLSKGEFQRAMLARALLKNPELLVLDEPVQGVDYMGESELYKLIGNLSKNHGCSVLMVSHDLHVVMASTDRVMCLNEHICCEGQPEDVSRHPEYLRLFGLDTGKSLAVYSHHHDHTHHLPKILPGDN
;
A
#
# COMPACT_ATOMS: atom_id res chain seq x y z
N SER A 1 -18.99 7.65 -26.28
CA SER A 1 -17.56 7.64 -26.64
C SER A 1 -16.76 8.21 -25.47
N GLY A 2 -16.49 7.37 -24.45
CA GLY A 2 -15.59 7.73 -23.37
C GLY A 2 -14.16 7.63 -23.89
N THR A 3 -13.46 8.73 -24.00
CA THR A 3 -12.01 8.78 -24.19
C THR A 3 -11.39 8.14 -22.94
N GLU A 4 -10.94 6.89 -23.02
CA GLU A 4 -10.04 6.32 -22.03
C GLU A 4 -8.82 7.23 -21.94
N ALA A 5 -8.70 7.97 -20.84
CA ALA A 5 -7.53 8.81 -20.59
C ALA A 5 -6.32 7.89 -20.60
N LYS A 6 -5.42 8.08 -21.57
CA LYS A 6 -4.20 7.27 -21.75
C LYS A 6 -3.41 7.34 -20.43
N LYS A 7 -3.32 6.22 -19.72
CA LYS A 7 -2.59 6.15 -18.45
C LYS A 7 -1.14 6.56 -18.68
N GLN A 8 -0.68 7.58 -17.95
CA GLN A 8 0.71 8.05 -18.01
C GLN A 8 1.57 7.19 -17.07
N ILE A 9 2.75 6.79 -17.55
CA ILE A 9 3.73 6.10 -16.71
C ILE A 9 4.34 7.09 -15.73
N LEU A 10 4.25 6.79 -14.44
CA LEU A 10 4.87 7.53 -13.35
C LEU A 10 6.26 7.00 -13.01
N LEU A 11 6.38 5.67 -12.98
CA LEU A 11 7.58 4.96 -12.63
C LEU A 11 7.67 3.67 -13.43
N GLN A 12 8.87 3.34 -13.92
CA GLN A 12 9.12 2.10 -14.65
C GLN A 12 10.53 1.60 -14.36
N THR A 13 10.69 0.29 -14.23
CA THR A 13 12.01 -0.35 -14.18
C THR A 13 12.18 -1.32 -15.32
N ASN A 14 13.42 -1.48 -15.78
CA ASN A 14 13.79 -2.46 -16.80
C ASN A 14 14.96 -3.29 -16.30
N ASN A 15 14.74 -4.59 -16.10
CA ASN A 15 15.74 -5.59 -15.69
C ASN A 15 16.59 -5.15 -14.48
N LEU A 16 15.95 -4.54 -13.48
CA LEU A 16 16.61 -4.00 -12.31
C LEU A 16 17.15 -5.14 -11.44
N SER A 17 18.44 -5.11 -11.11
CA SER A 17 19.07 -6.14 -10.29
C SER A 17 19.96 -5.52 -9.21
N LEU A 18 20.04 -6.21 -8.06
CA LEU A 18 20.87 -5.83 -6.93
C LEU A 18 21.38 -7.05 -6.19
N ARG A 19 22.65 -7.01 -5.79
CA ARG A 19 23.30 -8.02 -4.94
C ARG A 19 23.83 -7.39 -3.65
N ALA A 20 23.96 -8.20 -2.63
CA ALA A 20 24.72 -7.88 -1.42
C ALA A 20 25.83 -8.94 -1.26
N GLY A 21 27.02 -8.60 -1.69
CA GLY A 21 28.11 -9.57 -1.83
C GLY A 21 27.73 -10.66 -2.84
N GLU A 22 27.75 -11.92 -2.42
CA GLU A 22 27.37 -13.05 -3.27
C GLU A 22 25.86 -13.30 -3.33
N ARG A 23 25.10 -12.72 -2.39
CA ARG A 23 23.64 -12.93 -2.30
C ARG A 23 22.91 -12.05 -3.30
N GLN A 24 22.07 -12.68 -4.16
CA GLN A 24 21.11 -11.97 -4.99
C GLN A 24 19.97 -11.46 -4.11
N LEU A 25 19.71 -10.15 -4.17
CA LEU A 25 18.56 -9.53 -3.47
C LEU A 25 17.40 -9.32 -4.42
N LEU A 26 17.68 -8.84 -5.64
CA LEU A 26 16.69 -8.62 -6.70
C LEU A 26 17.30 -9.02 -8.04
N SER A 27 16.55 -9.71 -8.88
CA SER A 27 16.98 -10.22 -10.18
C SER A 27 16.01 -9.82 -11.28
N SER A 28 16.48 -9.00 -12.22
CA SER A 28 15.76 -8.63 -13.45
C SER A 28 14.34 -8.11 -13.21
N ILE A 29 14.16 -7.23 -12.24
CA ILE A 29 12.85 -6.66 -11.91
C ILE A 29 12.42 -5.67 -12.99
N SER A 30 11.32 -5.96 -13.68
CA SER A 30 10.67 -5.05 -14.61
C SER A 30 9.24 -4.82 -14.13
N LEU A 31 8.94 -3.58 -13.73
CA LEU A 31 7.63 -3.17 -13.27
C LEU A 31 7.29 -1.77 -13.80
N THR A 32 6.02 -1.47 -13.88
CA THR A 32 5.50 -0.16 -14.28
C THR A 32 4.41 0.28 -13.30
N VAL A 33 4.42 1.54 -12.92
CA VAL A 33 3.33 2.17 -12.17
C VAL A 33 2.83 3.36 -12.98
N SER A 34 1.54 3.36 -13.27
CA SER A 34 0.88 4.39 -14.07
C SER A 34 -0.03 5.27 -13.21
N THR A 35 -0.54 6.35 -13.81
CA THR A 35 -1.55 7.20 -13.17
C THR A 35 -2.83 6.43 -12.86
N ALA A 36 -3.50 6.80 -11.77
CA ALA A 36 -4.78 6.26 -11.34
C ALA A 36 -4.79 4.73 -11.18
N GLU A 37 -3.73 4.16 -10.61
CA GLU A 37 -3.70 2.75 -10.24
C GLU A 37 -3.10 2.53 -8.85
N ILE A 38 -3.57 1.48 -8.19
CA ILE A 38 -3.03 0.94 -6.95
C ILE A 38 -2.34 -0.38 -7.28
N VAL A 39 -1.02 -0.41 -7.15
CA VAL A 39 -0.18 -1.59 -7.36
C VAL A 39 0.33 -2.07 -6.03
N THR A 40 0.15 -3.35 -5.75
CA THR A 40 0.67 -3.98 -4.53
C THR A 40 1.69 -5.05 -4.88
N VAL A 41 2.87 -4.93 -4.31
CA VAL A 41 3.91 -5.95 -4.36
C VAL A 41 3.81 -6.80 -3.09
N ILE A 42 3.55 -8.08 -3.27
CA ILE A 42 3.47 -9.06 -2.17
C ILE A 42 4.68 -9.99 -2.23
N GLY A 43 5.07 -10.50 -1.10
CA GLY A 43 6.18 -11.46 -1.00
C GLY A 43 6.46 -11.85 0.43
N PRO A 44 7.11 -12.99 0.66
CA PRO A 44 7.51 -13.41 2.00
C PRO A 44 8.54 -12.45 2.59
N ASN A 45 8.77 -12.55 3.89
CA ASN A 45 9.85 -11.82 4.55
C ASN A 45 11.19 -12.18 3.92
N GLY A 46 12.01 -11.17 3.61
CA GLY A 46 13.28 -11.36 2.93
C GLY A 46 13.18 -11.48 1.39
N ALA A 47 12.00 -11.32 0.80
CA ALA A 47 11.81 -11.38 -0.66
C ALA A 47 12.42 -10.20 -1.44
N GLY A 48 12.85 -9.14 -0.75
CA GLY A 48 13.40 -7.94 -1.38
C GLY A 48 12.44 -6.76 -1.51
N LYS A 49 11.25 -6.82 -0.88
CA LYS A 49 10.21 -5.78 -1.00
C LYS A 49 10.71 -4.38 -0.59
N THR A 50 11.24 -4.23 0.62
CA THR A 50 11.81 -2.95 1.10
C THR A 50 13.01 -2.52 0.26
N THR A 51 13.85 -3.46 -0.15
CA THR A 51 15.00 -3.20 -1.03
C THR A 51 14.54 -2.64 -2.37
N LEU A 52 13.49 -3.22 -2.97
CA LEU A 52 12.89 -2.71 -4.19
C LEU A 52 12.42 -1.26 -4.02
N LEU A 53 11.67 -0.96 -2.97
CA LEU A 53 11.23 0.42 -2.72
C LEU A 53 12.40 1.39 -2.54
N ARG A 54 13.48 0.99 -1.87
CA ARG A 54 14.68 1.83 -1.68
C ARG A 54 15.37 2.13 -3.01
N LEU A 55 15.46 1.17 -3.93
CA LEU A 55 15.93 1.38 -5.31
C LEU A 55 15.03 2.36 -6.05
N LEU A 56 13.72 2.14 -6.02
CA LEU A 56 12.73 2.97 -6.71
C LEU A 56 12.72 4.42 -6.19
N LEU A 57 12.97 4.62 -4.90
CA LEU A 57 13.10 5.96 -4.30
C LEU A 57 14.47 6.61 -4.58
N GLY A 58 15.44 5.85 -5.08
CA GLY A 58 16.80 6.34 -5.31
C GLY A 58 17.63 6.44 -4.03
N LEU A 59 17.26 5.71 -2.98
CA LEU A 59 18.00 5.67 -1.71
C LEU A 59 19.24 4.77 -1.79
N ILE A 60 19.23 3.81 -2.69
CA ILE A 60 20.37 2.94 -3.03
C ILE A 60 20.46 2.80 -4.54
N PRO A 61 21.66 2.68 -5.14
CA PRO A 61 21.82 2.43 -6.57
C PRO A 61 21.60 0.95 -6.90
N PRO A 62 21.12 0.60 -8.11
CA PRO A 62 21.11 -0.77 -8.61
C PRO A 62 22.49 -1.17 -9.13
N ASP A 63 22.75 -2.48 -9.22
CA ASP A 63 23.94 -3.01 -9.90
C ASP A 63 23.76 -3.00 -11.42
N SER A 64 22.53 -3.25 -11.89
CA SER A 64 22.20 -3.23 -13.31
C SER A 64 20.71 -2.92 -13.54
N GLY A 65 20.37 -2.66 -14.79
CA GLY A 65 19.04 -2.23 -15.18
C GLY A 65 18.86 -0.71 -15.12
N SER A 66 17.64 -0.26 -15.32
CA SER A 66 17.33 1.17 -15.33
C SER A 66 16.01 1.47 -14.61
N ILE A 67 15.92 2.69 -14.09
CA ILE A 67 14.71 3.21 -13.44
C ILE A 67 14.33 4.50 -14.15
N TYR A 68 13.12 4.52 -14.73
CA TYR A 68 12.50 5.73 -15.23
C TYR A 68 11.56 6.29 -14.16
N LYS A 69 11.62 7.59 -13.94
CA LYS A 69 10.64 8.35 -13.16
C LYS A 69 10.14 9.52 -14.00
N LYS A 70 8.85 9.76 -13.97
CA LYS A 70 8.27 10.97 -14.55
C LYS A 70 9.05 12.20 -14.07
N PRO A 71 9.43 13.14 -14.94
CA PRO A 71 10.09 14.37 -14.53
C PRO A 71 9.30 15.11 -13.44
N LYS A 72 9.98 15.53 -12.36
CA LYS A 72 9.38 16.23 -11.21
C LYS A 72 8.28 15.44 -10.49
N LEU A 73 8.31 14.11 -10.56
CA LEU A 73 7.36 13.24 -9.86
C LEU A 73 7.38 13.53 -8.35
N ARG A 74 6.24 13.93 -7.80
CA ARG A 74 6.07 14.11 -6.36
C ARG A 74 5.69 12.79 -5.72
N ILE A 75 6.57 12.30 -4.83
CA ILE A 75 6.38 11.03 -4.12
C ILE A 75 6.17 11.31 -2.63
N GLY A 76 5.08 10.78 -2.08
CA GLY A 76 4.88 10.63 -0.65
C GLY A 76 5.34 9.25 -0.20
N TYR A 77 6.17 9.17 0.83
CA TYR A 77 6.73 7.90 1.28
C TYR A 77 6.39 7.61 2.75
N LEU A 78 5.87 6.41 2.99
CA LEU A 78 5.66 5.83 4.31
C LEU A 78 6.60 4.64 4.47
N PRO A 79 7.69 4.76 5.26
CA PRO A 79 8.63 3.66 5.48
C PRO A 79 8.07 2.62 6.46
N GLN A 80 8.54 1.38 6.36
CA GLN A 80 8.15 0.27 7.23
C GLN A 80 8.41 0.56 8.72
N LYS A 81 9.53 1.20 9.02
CA LYS A 81 9.92 1.56 10.39
C LYS A 81 10.35 3.01 10.44
N VAL A 82 9.76 3.74 11.37
CA VAL A 82 10.25 5.04 11.81
C VAL A 82 10.62 4.89 13.27
N THR A 83 11.92 4.93 13.55
CA THR A 83 12.41 4.89 14.93
C THR A 83 12.45 6.31 15.45
N VAL A 84 11.61 6.60 16.42
CA VAL A 84 11.65 7.85 17.19
C VAL A 84 12.16 7.50 18.56
N ASP A 85 13.25 8.15 18.96
CA ASP A 85 13.80 7.97 20.31
C ASP A 85 12.77 8.46 21.35
N PRO A 86 12.31 7.62 22.29
CA PRO A 86 11.34 8.03 23.31
C PRO A 86 11.80 9.19 24.20
N ILE A 87 13.11 9.44 24.25
CA ILE A 87 13.71 10.56 25.00
C ILE A 87 13.41 11.89 24.30
N LEU A 88 13.19 11.89 22.98
CA LEU A 88 12.85 13.09 22.23
C LEU A 88 11.33 13.34 22.32
N PRO A 89 10.90 14.42 22.97
CA PRO A 89 9.47 14.74 23.10
C PRO A 89 8.90 15.31 21.78
N LEU A 90 8.92 14.49 20.72
CA LEU A 90 8.38 14.88 19.42
C LEU A 90 6.87 14.73 19.42
N SER A 91 6.15 15.84 19.19
CA SER A 91 4.72 15.80 18.90
C SER A 91 4.47 15.35 17.44
N VAL A 92 3.24 14.94 17.16
CA VAL A 92 2.80 14.59 15.81
C VAL A 92 3.05 15.76 14.84
N SER A 93 2.66 16.98 15.21
CA SER A 93 2.89 18.16 14.37
C SER A 93 4.38 18.39 14.09
N ARG A 94 5.25 18.12 15.07
CA ARG A 94 6.69 18.30 14.91
C ARG A 94 7.29 17.26 13.96
N ILE A 95 6.92 15.98 14.06
CA ILE A 95 7.42 14.94 13.15
C ILE A 95 6.97 15.17 11.72
N MET A 96 5.77 15.73 11.50
CA MET A 96 5.27 16.08 10.17
C MET A 96 6.09 17.18 9.49
N SER A 97 6.77 18.04 10.25
CA SER A 97 7.56 19.19 9.74
C SER A 97 9.07 18.98 9.80
N LEU A 98 9.56 17.74 10.04
CA LEU A 98 11.00 17.51 10.19
C LEU A 98 11.82 17.78 8.93
N THR A 99 11.26 17.50 7.75
CA THR A 99 11.98 17.63 6.47
C THR A 99 11.64 18.89 5.70
N GLU A 100 10.44 19.39 5.88
CA GLU A 100 9.93 20.60 5.23
C GLU A 100 9.04 21.36 6.20
N LYS A 101 8.94 22.68 6.03
CA LYS A 101 8.07 23.51 6.86
C LYS A 101 6.67 23.53 6.26
N TYR A 102 5.68 23.18 7.07
CA TYR A 102 4.26 23.27 6.73
C TYR A 102 3.54 24.17 7.73
N SER A 103 2.52 24.87 7.25
CA SER A 103 1.65 25.63 8.14
C SER A 103 0.84 24.72 9.07
N SER A 104 0.41 25.25 10.21
CA SER A 104 -0.43 24.52 11.16
C SER A 104 -1.70 24.00 10.48
N ARG A 105 -2.28 24.78 9.56
CA ARG A 105 -3.49 24.41 8.81
C ARG A 105 -3.24 23.26 7.83
N GLN A 106 -2.11 23.25 7.12
CA GLN A 106 -1.76 22.13 6.24
C GLN A 106 -1.62 20.83 7.01
N ILE A 107 -0.94 20.88 8.16
CA ILE A 107 -0.78 19.71 9.05
C ILE A 107 -2.15 19.22 9.55
N GLU A 108 -3.00 20.13 10.00
CA GLU A 108 -4.32 19.79 10.53
C GLU A 108 -5.22 19.17 9.46
N ASN A 109 -5.27 19.73 8.26
CA ASN A 109 -6.03 19.18 7.14
C ASN A 109 -5.55 17.76 6.79
N ALA A 110 -4.24 17.53 6.70
CA ALA A 110 -3.70 16.20 6.41
C ALA A 110 -4.04 15.19 7.51
N LEU A 111 -4.01 15.58 8.78
CA LEU A 111 -4.39 14.73 9.90
C LEU A 111 -5.91 14.46 9.93
N GLU A 112 -6.74 15.43 9.53
CA GLU A 112 -8.19 15.23 9.38
C GLU A 112 -8.50 14.19 8.31
N GLU A 113 -7.84 14.26 7.16
CA GLU A 113 -8.01 13.31 6.06
C GLU A 113 -7.68 11.86 6.48
N THR A 114 -6.77 11.69 7.42
CA THR A 114 -6.43 10.36 7.97
C THR A 114 -7.14 10.03 9.28
N GLY A 115 -8.04 10.92 9.77
CA GLY A 115 -8.87 10.70 10.94
C GLY A 115 -8.15 10.82 12.28
N VAL A 116 -7.04 11.55 12.35
CA VAL A 116 -6.21 11.65 13.57
C VAL A 116 -5.83 13.10 13.95
N SER A 117 -6.64 14.09 13.56
CA SER A 117 -6.39 15.52 13.86
C SER A 117 -6.30 15.80 15.37
N PHE A 118 -7.05 15.06 16.20
CA PHE A 118 -7.00 15.15 17.66
C PHE A 118 -5.65 14.76 18.26
N LEU A 119 -4.76 14.12 17.51
CA LEU A 119 -3.44 13.70 17.95
C LEU A 119 -2.34 14.74 17.66
N LYS A 120 -2.65 15.85 17.02
CA LYS A 120 -1.68 16.85 16.52
C LYS A 120 -0.60 17.24 17.52
N ASN A 121 -0.97 17.43 18.78
CA ASN A 121 -0.05 17.86 19.85
C ASN A 121 0.42 16.70 20.74
N LYS A 122 -0.04 15.47 20.48
CA LYS A 122 0.31 14.30 21.27
C LYS A 122 1.75 13.86 20.98
N PRO A 123 2.54 13.45 22.00
CA PRO A 123 3.84 12.85 21.80
C PRO A 123 3.73 11.57 20.96
N VAL A 124 4.62 11.42 19.97
CA VAL A 124 4.57 10.29 19.00
C VAL A 124 4.70 8.93 19.69
N PHE A 125 5.49 8.84 20.78
CA PHE A 125 5.68 7.59 21.51
C PHE A 125 4.42 7.11 22.27
N GLN A 126 3.40 7.96 22.41
CA GLN A 126 2.12 7.61 23.05
C GLN A 126 1.05 7.13 22.06
N LEU A 127 1.37 7.12 20.77
CA LEU A 127 0.42 6.69 19.75
C LEU A 127 0.31 5.15 19.71
N SER A 128 -0.90 4.65 19.46
CA SER A 128 -1.07 3.26 19.02
C SER A 128 -0.41 3.05 17.66
N LYS A 129 -0.18 1.81 17.26
CA LYS A 129 0.38 1.49 15.94
C LYS A 129 -0.49 2.05 14.81
N GLY A 130 -1.81 1.87 14.89
CA GLY A 130 -2.75 2.40 13.89
C GLY A 130 -2.77 3.92 13.85
N GLU A 131 -2.79 4.59 15.00
CA GLU A 131 -2.67 6.05 15.10
C GLU A 131 -1.37 6.57 14.47
N PHE A 132 -0.25 5.90 14.77
CA PHE A 132 1.05 6.24 14.20
C PHE A 132 1.06 6.08 12.68
N GLN A 133 0.53 4.97 12.14
CA GLN A 133 0.47 4.74 10.70
C GLN A 133 -0.40 5.79 10.00
N ARG A 134 -1.54 6.16 10.58
CA ARG A 134 -2.40 7.24 10.05
C ARG A 134 -1.69 8.60 10.06
N ALA A 135 -0.96 8.92 11.11
CA ALA A 135 -0.17 10.16 11.19
C ALA A 135 0.97 10.18 10.15
N MET A 136 1.65 9.05 9.92
CA MET A 136 2.70 8.96 8.91
C MET A 136 2.12 9.00 7.48
N LEU A 137 0.93 8.46 7.26
CA LEU A 137 0.21 8.59 6.00
C LEU A 137 -0.16 10.06 5.74
N ALA A 138 -0.67 10.77 6.76
CA ALA A 138 -0.92 12.22 6.67
C ALA A 138 0.36 12.99 6.30
N ARG A 139 1.49 12.63 6.89
CA ARG A 139 2.79 13.24 6.55
C ARG A 139 3.16 13.01 5.08
N ALA A 140 2.92 11.82 4.54
CA ALA A 140 3.17 11.52 3.13
C ALA A 140 2.29 12.37 2.19
N LEU A 141 1.07 12.69 2.59
CA LEU A 141 0.13 13.53 1.83
C LEU A 141 0.53 15.00 1.77
N LEU A 142 1.28 15.52 2.75
CA LEU A 142 1.70 16.92 2.79
C LEU A 142 2.48 17.37 1.55
N LYS A 143 3.15 16.43 0.87
CA LYS A 143 3.86 16.69 -0.39
C LYS A 143 2.94 16.81 -1.61
N ASN A 144 1.63 16.69 -1.42
CA ASN A 144 0.66 16.62 -2.52
C ASN A 144 1.12 15.62 -3.61
N PRO A 145 1.29 14.35 -3.26
CA PRO A 145 1.97 13.38 -4.11
C PRO A 145 1.15 12.99 -5.34
N GLU A 146 1.84 12.68 -6.43
CA GLU A 146 1.28 11.97 -7.59
C GLU A 146 1.39 10.45 -7.41
N LEU A 147 2.33 10.03 -6.56
CA LEU A 147 2.57 8.63 -6.20
C LEU A 147 2.80 8.51 -4.69
N LEU A 148 1.98 7.71 -4.02
CA LEU A 148 2.23 7.24 -2.67
C LEU A 148 3.01 5.92 -2.72
N VAL A 149 4.12 5.86 -2.00
CA VAL A 149 4.92 4.65 -1.81
C VAL A 149 4.81 4.23 -0.35
N LEU A 150 4.22 3.06 -0.11
CA LEU A 150 3.88 2.58 1.23
C LEU A 150 4.58 1.25 1.52
N ASP A 151 5.44 1.24 2.53
CA ASP A 151 6.19 0.04 2.94
C ASP A 151 5.53 -0.60 4.16
N GLU A 152 4.79 -1.70 3.95
CA GLU A 152 4.07 -2.46 4.98
C GLU A 152 3.17 -1.55 5.87
N PRO A 153 2.22 -0.78 5.27
CA PRO A 153 1.51 0.31 5.98
C PRO A 153 0.65 -0.16 7.15
N VAL A 154 0.32 -1.45 7.21
CA VAL A 154 -0.54 -2.03 8.27
C VAL A 154 0.23 -2.86 9.28
N GLN A 155 1.55 -2.95 9.17
CA GLN A 155 2.35 -3.81 10.05
C GLN A 155 2.17 -3.45 11.53
N GLY A 156 1.73 -4.44 12.32
CA GLY A 156 1.52 -4.30 13.76
C GLY A 156 0.21 -3.59 14.14
N VAL A 157 -0.67 -3.37 13.19
CA VAL A 157 -2.05 -2.95 13.42
C VAL A 157 -2.91 -4.21 13.63
N ASP A 158 -3.99 -4.13 14.38
CA ASP A 158 -4.92 -5.26 14.53
C ASP A 158 -5.76 -5.46 13.26
N TYR A 159 -6.39 -6.61 13.13
CA TYR A 159 -7.13 -7.00 11.92
C TYR A 159 -8.22 -6.00 11.49
N MET A 160 -8.95 -5.43 12.44
CA MET A 160 -9.99 -4.43 12.13
C MET A 160 -9.35 -3.13 11.64
N GLY A 161 -8.31 -2.67 12.31
CA GLY A 161 -7.55 -1.49 11.91
C GLY A 161 -6.84 -1.64 10.57
N GLU A 162 -6.36 -2.84 10.24
CA GLU A 162 -5.77 -3.13 8.93
C GLU A 162 -6.78 -2.89 7.80
N SER A 163 -7.98 -3.47 7.91
CA SER A 163 -9.04 -3.30 6.92
C SER A 163 -9.44 -1.82 6.75
N GLU A 164 -9.57 -1.09 7.86
CA GLU A 164 -9.89 0.35 7.83
C GLU A 164 -8.77 1.16 7.17
N LEU A 165 -7.51 0.84 7.44
CA LEU A 165 -6.37 1.56 6.87
C LEU A 165 -6.23 1.33 5.37
N TYR A 166 -6.47 0.12 4.86
CA TYR A 166 -6.50 -0.13 3.42
C TYR A 166 -7.66 0.61 2.72
N LYS A 167 -8.85 0.65 3.33
CA LYS A 167 -9.97 1.46 2.82
C LYS A 167 -9.61 2.94 2.78
N LEU A 168 -8.96 3.45 3.82
CA LEU A 168 -8.48 4.82 3.88
C LEU A 168 -7.48 5.10 2.74
N ILE A 169 -6.49 4.24 2.52
CA ILE A 169 -5.52 4.38 1.42
C ILE A 169 -6.24 4.45 0.07
N GLY A 170 -7.21 3.57 -0.18
CA GLY A 170 -8.01 3.58 -1.40
C GLY A 170 -8.80 4.87 -1.58
N ASN A 171 -9.41 5.39 -0.51
CA ASN A 171 -10.14 6.66 -0.55
C ASN A 171 -9.21 7.86 -0.80
N LEU A 172 -8.05 7.90 -0.14
CA LEU A 172 -7.05 8.95 -0.35
C LEU A 172 -6.53 8.95 -1.79
N SER A 173 -6.25 7.77 -2.35
CA SER A 173 -5.85 7.63 -3.75
C SER A 173 -6.88 8.26 -4.68
N LYS A 174 -8.16 7.97 -4.49
CA LYS A 174 -9.26 8.53 -5.29
C LYS A 174 -9.42 10.05 -5.09
N ASN A 175 -9.43 10.50 -3.84
CA ASN A 175 -9.68 11.91 -3.50
C ASN A 175 -8.55 12.84 -3.99
N HIS A 176 -7.30 12.38 -3.91
CA HIS A 176 -6.13 13.13 -4.38
C HIS A 176 -5.79 12.86 -5.85
N GLY A 177 -6.41 11.86 -6.49
CA GLY A 177 -6.05 11.43 -7.84
C GLY A 177 -4.61 10.90 -7.91
N CYS A 178 -4.05 10.40 -6.81
CA CYS A 178 -2.70 9.86 -6.75
C CYS A 178 -2.70 8.34 -6.92
N SER A 179 -1.65 7.83 -7.54
CA SER A 179 -1.40 6.40 -7.64
C SER A 179 -0.74 5.89 -6.35
N VAL A 180 -0.84 4.59 -6.11
CA VAL A 180 -0.23 3.95 -4.94
C VAL A 180 0.63 2.78 -5.39
N LEU A 181 1.84 2.72 -4.87
CA LEU A 181 2.69 1.54 -4.88
C LEU A 181 2.90 1.12 -3.43
N MET A 182 2.36 -0.01 -3.05
CA MET A 182 2.58 -0.53 -1.70
C MET A 182 3.21 -1.91 -1.71
N VAL A 183 3.95 -2.22 -0.66
CA VAL A 183 4.41 -3.58 -0.39
C VAL A 183 3.71 -4.13 0.83
N SER A 184 3.37 -5.42 0.78
CA SER A 184 2.69 -6.13 1.85
C SER A 184 3.12 -7.60 1.87
N HIS A 185 2.93 -8.25 3.01
CA HIS A 185 3.11 -9.70 3.14
C HIS A 185 1.76 -10.45 3.19
N ASP A 186 0.64 -9.73 3.19
CA ASP A 186 -0.71 -10.31 3.27
C ASP A 186 -1.57 -9.91 2.06
N LEU A 187 -1.99 -10.92 1.28
CA LEU A 187 -2.85 -10.72 0.13
C LEU A 187 -4.32 -10.53 0.50
N HIS A 188 -4.78 -11.19 1.58
CA HIS A 188 -6.22 -11.28 1.87
C HIS A 188 -6.90 -9.93 2.09
N VAL A 189 -6.21 -9.02 2.75
CA VAL A 189 -6.75 -7.68 3.06
C VAL A 189 -6.51 -6.70 1.90
N VAL A 190 -5.47 -6.94 1.11
CA VAL A 190 -5.06 -6.09 -0.01
C VAL A 190 -6.00 -6.24 -1.22
N MET A 191 -6.61 -7.42 -1.42
CA MET A 191 -7.40 -7.76 -2.61
C MET A 191 -8.52 -6.77 -2.94
N ALA A 192 -9.19 -6.22 -1.92
CA ALA A 192 -10.33 -5.33 -2.12
C ALA A 192 -9.95 -3.90 -2.56
N SER A 193 -8.69 -3.52 -2.41
CA SER A 193 -8.23 -2.13 -2.58
C SER A 193 -7.14 -1.96 -3.62
N THR A 194 -6.74 -3.02 -4.34
CA THR A 194 -5.65 -2.96 -5.32
C THR A 194 -6.14 -3.32 -6.72
N ASP A 195 -5.61 -2.63 -7.73
CA ASP A 195 -5.92 -2.89 -9.14
C ASP A 195 -5.03 -4.00 -9.71
N ARG A 196 -3.80 -4.10 -9.23
CA ARG A 196 -2.80 -5.04 -9.73
C ARG A 196 -1.88 -5.51 -8.62
N VAL A 197 -1.60 -6.80 -8.60
CA VAL A 197 -0.70 -7.46 -7.65
C VAL A 197 0.50 -8.03 -8.39
N MET A 198 1.67 -7.89 -7.78
CA MET A 198 2.93 -8.49 -8.23
C MET A 198 3.50 -9.33 -7.11
N CYS A 199 3.83 -10.59 -7.39
CA CYS A 199 4.50 -11.47 -6.44
C CYS A 199 6.01 -11.33 -6.58
N LEU A 200 6.68 -10.95 -5.50
CA LEU A 200 8.12 -10.80 -5.44
C LEU A 200 8.76 -11.89 -4.57
N ASN A 201 9.73 -12.56 -5.11
CA ASN A 201 10.67 -13.43 -4.40
C ASN A 201 12.02 -13.38 -5.11
N GLU A 202 12.79 -12.32 -4.85
CA GLU A 202 14.00 -11.92 -5.57
C GLU A 202 13.75 -11.54 -7.05
N HIS A 203 12.75 -12.10 -7.70
CA HIS A 203 12.24 -11.77 -9.03
C HIS A 203 10.71 -11.67 -9.00
N ILE A 204 10.10 -11.11 -10.04
CA ILE A 204 8.64 -11.13 -10.19
C ILE A 204 8.22 -12.51 -10.68
N CYS A 205 7.57 -13.28 -9.80
CA CYS A 205 7.15 -14.65 -10.10
C CYS A 205 5.73 -14.75 -10.66
N CYS A 206 4.88 -13.77 -10.38
CA CYS A 206 3.55 -13.64 -11.00
C CYS A 206 3.06 -12.21 -10.89
N GLU A 207 2.14 -11.84 -11.77
CA GLU A 207 1.53 -10.52 -11.84
C GLU A 207 0.15 -10.62 -12.46
N GLY A 208 -0.79 -9.79 -12.00
CA GLY A 208 -2.14 -9.73 -12.55
C GLY A 208 -3.13 -9.06 -11.61
N GLN A 209 -4.42 -9.25 -11.91
CA GLN A 209 -5.47 -8.86 -10.99
C GLN A 209 -5.42 -9.72 -9.72
N PRO A 210 -5.88 -9.20 -8.56
CA PRO A 210 -5.81 -9.93 -7.30
C PRO A 210 -6.38 -11.35 -7.36
N GLU A 211 -7.52 -11.53 -8.03
CA GLU A 211 -8.17 -12.84 -8.16
C GLU A 211 -7.34 -13.84 -8.96
N ASP A 212 -6.69 -13.39 -10.03
CA ASP A 212 -5.84 -14.24 -10.88
C ASP A 212 -4.58 -14.65 -10.13
N VAL A 213 -3.94 -13.69 -9.44
CA VAL A 213 -2.74 -13.93 -8.64
C VAL A 213 -3.02 -14.90 -7.50
N SER A 214 -4.16 -14.79 -6.82
CA SER A 214 -4.53 -15.69 -5.70
C SER A 214 -4.64 -17.17 -6.11
N ARG A 215 -4.86 -17.45 -7.39
CA ARG A 215 -4.95 -18.79 -7.96
C ARG A 215 -3.68 -19.22 -8.69
N HIS A 216 -2.70 -18.33 -8.82
CA HIS A 216 -1.47 -18.60 -9.56
C HIS A 216 -0.61 -19.64 -8.84
N PRO A 217 -0.06 -20.67 -9.53
CA PRO A 217 0.75 -21.72 -8.90
C PRO A 217 1.94 -21.19 -8.08
N GLU A 218 2.63 -20.17 -8.58
CA GLU A 218 3.76 -19.56 -7.87
C GLU A 218 3.33 -18.83 -6.59
N TYR A 219 2.18 -18.15 -6.59
CA TYR A 219 1.61 -17.60 -5.38
C TYR A 219 1.28 -18.67 -4.36
N LEU A 220 0.61 -19.74 -4.79
CA LEU A 220 0.26 -20.86 -3.92
C LEU A 220 1.50 -21.58 -3.38
N ARG A 221 2.56 -21.68 -4.17
CA ARG A 221 3.84 -22.25 -3.73
C ARG A 221 4.50 -21.39 -2.63
N LEU A 222 4.46 -20.06 -2.76
CA LEU A 222 5.09 -19.13 -1.80
C LEU A 222 4.29 -18.99 -0.51
N PHE A 223 2.97 -18.99 -0.58
CA PHE A 223 2.09 -18.67 0.54
C PHE A 223 1.14 -19.80 0.96
N GLY A 224 0.93 -20.81 0.13
CA GLY A 224 -0.08 -21.86 0.33
C GLY A 224 0.32 -22.98 1.29
N LEU A 225 1.59 -23.14 1.61
CA LEU A 225 2.07 -24.24 2.47
C LEU A 225 1.91 -23.96 3.98
N ASP A 226 1.70 -22.71 4.38
CA ASP A 226 1.49 -22.32 5.78
C ASP A 226 0.01 -22.18 6.19
N THR A 227 -0.90 -22.26 5.26
CA THR A 227 -2.34 -22.14 5.53
C THR A 227 -3.04 -23.48 5.42
N GLY A 228 -2.89 -24.34 6.42
CA GLY A 228 -3.80 -25.47 6.68
C GLY A 228 -5.24 -25.01 6.99
N LYS A 229 -5.65 -23.83 6.54
CA LYS A 229 -6.99 -23.27 6.60
C LYS A 229 -7.42 -22.89 5.18
N SER A 230 -8.36 -23.70 4.67
CA SER A 230 -9.09 -23.47 3.43
C SER A 230 -9.40 -22.01 3.17
N LEU A 231 -8.97 -21.53 2.01
CA LEU A 231 -9.43 -20.30 1.37
C LEU A 231 -10.96 -20.38 1.16
N ALA A 232 -11.71 -19.85 2.10
CA ALA A 232 -13.11 -19.51 1.85
C ALA A 232 -13.09 -18.27 0.95
N VAL A 233 -13.23 -18.47 -0.34
CA VAL A 233 -13.43 -17.41 -1.33
C VAL A 233 -14.75 -16.74 -0.98
N TYR A 234 -14.69 -15.53 -0.44
CA TYR A 234 -15.84 -14.66 -0.32
C TYR A 234 -16.20 -14.14 -1.71
N SER A 235 -16.96 -14.91 -2.46
CA SER A 235 -17.67 -14.42 -3.63
C SER A 235 -18.94 -13.72 -3.15
N HIS A 236 -18.95 -12.40 -3.13
CA HIS A 236 -20.20 -11.65 -3.02
C HIS A 236 -20.98 -11.83 -4.33
N HIS A 237 -21.87 -12.80 -4.37
CA HIS A 237 -22.97 -12.83 -5.32
C HIS A 237 -24.02 -11.85 -4.81
N HIS A 238 -24.18 -10.74 -5.49
CA HIS A 238 -25.38 -9.91 -5.38
C HIS A 238 -26.51 -10.58 -6.17
N ASP A 239 -27.23 -11.51 -5.56
CA ASP A 239 -28.54 -11.94 -6.05
C ASP A 239 -29.61 -11.31 -5.17
N HIS A 240 -30.17 -10.21 -5.68
CA HIS A 240 -31.42 -9.67 -5.18
C HIS A 240 -32.58 -10.45 -5.80
N THR A 241 -33.08 -11.46 -5.15
CA THR A 241 -34.42 -12.01 -5.40
C THR A 241 -35.26 -11.88 -4.12
N HIS A 242 -36.12 -10.86 -4.15
CA HIS A 242 -37.19 -10.72 -3.18
C HIS A 242 -38.23 -11.82 -3.41
N HIS A 243 -38.27 -12.85 -2.55
CA HIS A 243 -39.44 -13.68 -2.40
C HIS A 243 -40.25 -13.19 -1.22
N LEU A 244 -41.38 -12.54 -1.51
CA LEU A 244 -42.46 -12.28 -0.57
C LEU A 244 -43.15 -13.60 -0.20
N PRO A 245 -43.36 -13.92 1.05
CA PRO A 245 -44.17 -15.09 1.41
C PRO A 245 -45.65 -14.83 1.11
N LYS A 246 -46.27 -15.74 0.35
CA LYS A 246 -47.71 -15.78 0.13
C LYS A 246 -48.41 -16.13 1.48
N ILE A 247 -49.25 -15.21 1.90
CA ILE A 247 -50.23 -15.47 2.98
C ILE A 247 -51.34 -16.31 2.36
N LEU A 248 -51.52 -17.53 2.85
CA LEU A 248 -52.73 -18.35 2.57
C LEU A 248 -53.81 -17.95 3.54
N PRO A 249 -55.07 -17.84 3.09
CA PRO A 249 -56.19 -17.57 4.00
C PRO A 249 -56.58 -18.87 4.71
N GLY A 250 -56.69 -18.78 6.02
CA GLY A 250 -57.20 -19.86 6.86
C GLY A 250 -58.71 -19.94 6.82
N ASP A 251 -59.22 -21.16 6.68
CA ASP A 251 -60.61 -21.51 6.93
C ASP A 251 -60.82 -21.84 8.40
N ASN A 252 -61.97 -21.34 8.90
CA ASN A 252 -62.74 -21.60 10.14
C ASN A 252 -62.09 -21.21 11.46
#